data_c7c587208cfa7fc3106997dfaf2ac358
#
_entry.id   c7c587208cfa7fc3106997dfaf2ac358
#
_cell.length_a   1.000
_cell.length_b   1.000
_cell.length_c   1.000
_cell.angle_alpha   90.00
_cell.angle_beta   90.00
_cell.angle_gamma   90.00
#
_symmetry.space_group_name_H-M   'P 1'
#
loop_
_entity.id
_entity.type
_entity.pdbx_description
1 polymer ?
#
loop_
_entity_poly.entity_id
_entity_poly.type
_entity_poly.pdbx_seq_one_letter_code
_entity_poly.pdbx_strand_id
1 'polypeptide(L)'
;QNGKEVSVLKIRIKFRKYGVMRFIGHLDVMRYFQKAIRRAEIPIAFTTGYSPHMIMSFAQPLGVGVTSDGEYFDIEITEPISSEKAVAQLNAVMVEGVEVISFREISSDKKASGMTIVAAADYKVTFPETFQHAEEIRTLPESWKEKVDAFMAQPEIVVLKKTKRSEKEVDIKPMIYKMTALDDGIYLYLATGSEQNLKPDLVAEAFLKFAGEDPEEIPVHIHRIDVYAKNPEAAEGQTEFITLEGLGKDIL
;
A
#
# COMPACT_ATOMS: atom_id res chain seq x y z
N GLN A 1 -4.37 37.61 27.32
CA GLN A 1 -4.10 36.16 27.33
C GLN A 1 -3.69 35.79 25.90
N ASN A 2 -2.36 35.69 25.66
CA ASN A 2 -1.80 35.24 24.43
C ASN A 2 -2.07 33.73 24.30
N GLY A 3 -3.07 33.33 23.54
CA GLY A 3 -3.20 31.96 23.07
C GLY A 3 -1.98 31.67 22.20
N LYS A 4 -1.06 30.86 22.69
CA LYS A 4 -0.07 30.20 21.83
C LYS A 4 -0.87 29.43 20.79
N GLU A 5 -0.83 29.85 19.52
CA GLU A 5 -1.22 28.98 18.41
C GLU A 5 -0.38 27.70 18.56
N VAL A 6 -1.05 26.60 18.87
CA VAL A 6 -0.41 25.29 18.89
C VAL A 6 -0.05 25.00 17.44
N SER A 7 1.22 25.05 17.13
CA SER A 7 1.76 24.69 15.80
C SER A 7 1.53 23.20 15.61
N VAL A 8 0.47 22.86 14.89
CA VAL A 8 0.18 21.47 14.54
C VAL A 8 1.05 21.06 13.35
N LEU A 9 1.80 19.99 13.51
CA LEU A 9 2.61 19.40 12.45
C LEU A 9 1.88 18.20 11.85
N LYS A 10 1.90 18.09 10.52
CA LYS A 10 1.42 16.90 9.80
C LYS A 10 2.55 15.91 9.58
N ILE A 11 2.30 14.69 9.96
CA ILE A 11 3.26 13.59 9.94
C ILE A 11 2.74 12.47 9.09
N ARG A 12 3.61 11.91 8.27
CA ARG A 12 3.41 10.67 7.56
C ARG A 12 4.24 9.56 8.17
N ILE A 13 3.57 8.47 8.53
CA ILE A 13 4.19 7.28 9.11
C ILE A 13 4.14 6.18 8.06
N LYS A 14 5.32 5.61 7.77
CA LYS A 14 5.46 4.38 6.97
C LYS A 14 5.60 3.19 7.88
N PHE A 15 4.92 2.11 7.59
CA PHE A 15 5.03 0.86 8.34
C PHE A 15 4.95 -0.37 7.43
N ARG A 16 5.43 -1.48 7.96
CA ARG A 16 5.34 -2.81 7.37
C ARG A 16 4.23 -3.62 8.02
N LYS A 17 3.63 -4.51 7.24
CA LYS A 17 2.63 -5.47 7.71
C LYS A 17 2.94 -6.83 7.11
N TYR A 18 3.27 -7.80 7.94
CA TYR A 18 3.74 -9.11 7.50
C TYR A 18 3.32 -10.23 8.46
N GLY A 19 3.71 -11.47 8.15
CA GLY A 19 3.39 -12.62 8.98
C GLY A 19 1.89 -12.79 9.19
N VAL A 20 1.49 -13.12 10.39
CA VAL A 20 0.08 -13.34 10.75
C VAL A 20 -0.75 -12.06 10.74
N MET A 21 -0.10 -10.89 10.86
CA MET A 21 -0.78 -9.60 10.81
C MET A 21 -1.41 -9.30 9.44
N ARG A 22 -1.02 -10.02 8.37
CA ARG A 22 -1.68 -9.91 7.05
C ARG A 22 -3.17 -10.24 7.07
N PHE A 23 -3.62 -11.02 8.03
CA PHE A 23 -5.03 -11.42 8.16
C PHE A 23 -5.90 -10.42 8.89
N ILE A 24 -5.31 -9.34 9.40
CA ILE A 24 -6.04 -8.28 10.11
C ILE A 24 -6.55 -7.24 9.11
N GLY A 25 -7.85 -6.94 9.18
CA GLY A 25 -8.49 -5.95 8.32
C GLY A 25 -8.15 -4.51 8.71
N HIS A 26 -8.47 -3.59 7.80
CA HIS A 26 -8.14 -2.16 7.95
C HIS A 26 -8.64 -1.53 9.27
N LEU A 27 -9.88 -1.79 9.66
CA LEU A 27 -10.43 -1.21 10.89
C LEU A 27 -9.68 -1.67 12.15
N ASP A 28 -9.22 -2.91 12.18
CA ASP A 28 -8.45 -3.43 13.30
C ASP A 28 -7.03 -2.91 13.30
N VAL A 29 -6.42 -2.72 12.13
CA VAL A 29 -5.11 -2.04 12.00
C VAL A 29 -5.21 -0.60 12.51
N MET A 30 -6.26 0.13 12.16
CA MET A 30 -6.50 1.48 12.65
C MET A 30 -6.64 1.51 14.18
N ARG A 31 -7.44 0.63 14.76
CA ARG A 31 -7.62 0.51 16.23
C ARG A 31 -6.31 0.12 16.91
N TYR A 32 -5.54 -0.77 16.29
CA TYR A 32 -4.23 -1.17 16.77
C TYR A 32 -3.28 0.04 16.89
N PHE A 33 -3.16 0.86 15.83
CA PHE A 33 -2.32 2.05 15.84
C PHE A 33 -2.83 3.13 16.81
N GLN A 34 -4.12 3.31 16.98
CA GLN A 34 -4.66 4.22 17.98
C GLN A 34 -4.21 3.84 19.41
N LYS A 35 -4.17 2.54 19.72
CA LYS A 35 -3.65 2.05 21.01
C LYS A 35 -2.13 2.19 21.09
N ALA A 36 -1.41 1.88 20.01
CA ALA A 36 0.04 1.97 19.95
C ALA A 36 0.54 3.41 20.13
N ILE A 37 -0.08 4.37 19.49
CA ILE A 37 0.22 5.80 19.61
C ILE A 37 0.07 6.28 21.05
N ARG A 38 -0.98 5.84 21.76
CA ARG A 38 -1.17 6.17 23.18
C ARG A 38 -0.08 5.56 24.05
N ARG A 39 0.25 4.27 23.85
CA ARG A 39 1.30 3.58 24.61
C ARG A 39 2.69 4.16 24.35
N ALA A 40 2.94 4.58 23.12
CA ALA A 40 4.20 5.20 22.69
C ALA A 40 4.30 6.68 23.11
N GLU A 41 3.24 7.24 23.70
CA GLU A 41 3.20 8.65 24.16
C GLU A 41 3.50 9.64 23.00
N ILE A 42 3.05 9.33 21.79
CA ILE A 42 3.16 10.25 20.65
C ILE A 42 2.16 11.40 20.88
N PRO A 43 2.58 12.66 20.75
CA PRO A 43 1.74 13.83 21.03
C PRO A 43 0.71 14.09 19.93
N ILE A 44 -0.20 13.14 19.69
CA ILE A 44 -1.21 13.19 18.65
C ILE A 44 -2.28 14.25 18.95
N ALA A 45 -2.71 14.95 17.90
CA ALA A 45 -3.83 15.87 17.94
C ALA A 45 -5.18 15.13 17.85
N PHE A 46 -6.19 15.72 18.47
CA PHE A 46 -7.57 15.24 18.44
C PHE A 46 -8.47 16.26 17.76
N THR A 47 -9.55 15.77 17.16
CA THR A 47 -10.60 16.64 16.65
C THR A 47 -11.29 17.39 17.78
N THR A 48 -11.89 18.52 17.47
CA THR A 48 -12.70 19.30 18.40
C THR A 48 -14.15 18.81 18.41
N GLY A 49 -14.89 19.06 19.50
CA GLY A 49 -16.31 18.74 19.62
C GLY A 49 -16.65 17.72 20.71
N TYR A 50 -17.86 17.18 20.66
CA TYR A 50 -18.41 16.30 21.70
C TYR A 50 -17.77 14.91 21.76
N SER A 51 -17.20 14.43 20.68
CA SER A 51 -16.55 13.12 20.60
C SER A 51 -15.18 13.25 19.95
N PRO A 52 -14.18 13.74 20.69
CA PRO A 52 -12.83 13.89 20.16
C PRO A 52 -12.24 12.54 19.77
N HIS A 53 -11.67 12.48 18.56
CA HIS A 53 -10.93 11.32 18.08
C HIS A 53 -9.58 11.75 17.49
N MET A 54 -8.63 10.81 17.48
CA MET A 54 -7.30 11.06 16.92
C MET A 54 -7.41 11.49 15.47
N ILE A 55 -6.66 12.53 15.08
CA ILE A 55 -6.54 12.94 13.68
C ILE A 55 -5.59 11.97 13.00
N MET A 56 -6.16 11.00 12.28
CA MET A 56 -5.46 9.91 11.64
C MET A 56 -6.17 9.51 10.35
N SER A 57 -5.42 9.36 9.25
CA SER A 57 -5.96 8.91 7.98
C SER A 57 -4.99 7.98 7.26
N PHE A 58 -5.48 6.83 6.80
CA PHE A 58 -4.69 5.82 6.08
C PHE A 58 -4.72 6.08 4.58
N ALA A 59 -3.55 5.92 3.94
CA ALA A 59 -3.42 5.97 2.50
C ALA A 59 -3.56 4.57 1.91
N GLN A 60 -4.55 4.36 1.05
CA GLN A 60 -4.75 3.12 0.28
C GLN A 60 -4.60 1.84 1.12
N PRO A 61 -5.48 1.57 2.09
CA PRO A 61 -5.39 0.40 2.95
C PRO A 61 -5.31 -0.91 2.18
N LEU A 62 -4.53 -1.86 2.71
CA LEU A 62 -4.39 -3.22 2.15
C LEU A 62 -5.64 -4.08 2.39
N GLY A 63 -5.90 -4.96 1.43
CA GLY A 63 -6.79 -6.10 1.64
C GLY A 63 -6.23 -7.11 2.64
N VAL A 64 -7.12 -7.94 3.18
CA VAL A 64 -6.74 -9.08 4.04
C VAL A 64 -5.95 -10.11 3.23
N GLY A 65 -4.91 -10.68 3.81
CA GLY A 65 -4.05 -11.69 3.19
C GLY A 65 -2.84 -11.12 2.45
N VAL A 66 -2.78 -9.80 2.23
CA VAL A 66 -1.66 -9.14 1.57
C VAL A 66 -0.64 -8.65 2.60
N THR A 67 0.63 -8.89 2.34
CA THR A 67 1.76 -8.33 3.12
C THR A 67 2.28 -7.06 2.46
N SER A 68 2.99 -6.21 3.23
CA SER A 68 3.51 -4.96 2.70
C SER A 68 4.74 -4.48 3.44
N ASP A 69 5.67 -3.87 2.68
CA ASP A 69 6.78 -3.06 3.20
C ASP A 69 6.48 -1.55 3.13
N GLY A 70 5.40 -1.16 2.47
CA GLY A 70 5.02 0.24 2.24
C GLY A 70 3.55 0.49 2.50
N GLU A 71 3.21 0.66 3.78
CA GLU A 71 1.92 1.12 4.28
C GLU A 71 2.06 2.48 4.89
N TYR A 72 1.03 3.34 4.74
CA TYR A 72 1.11 4.73 5.19
C TYR A 72 -0.15 5.18 5.90
N PHE A 73 0.04 5.98 6.93
CA PHE A 73 -1.00 6.84 7.47
C PHE A 73 -0.45 8.19 7.90
N ASP A 74 -1.30 9.21 7.80
CA ASP A 74 -1.01 10.57 8.19
C ASP A 74 -1.67 10.87 9.54
N ILE A 75 -0.95 11.58 10.42
CA ILE A 75 -1.45 12.10 11.70
C ILE A 75 -1.12 13.58 11.83
N GLU A 76 -1.74 14.21 12.80
CA GLU A 76 -1.33 15.54 13.29
C GLU A 76 -0.79 15.42 14.70
N ILE A 77 0.31 16.12 14.99
CA ILE A 77 0.91 16.16 16.32
C ILE A 77 0.92 17.58 16.85
N THR A 78 0.79 17.72 18.17
CA THR A 78 0.69 19.02 18.88
C THR A 78 2.05 19.57 19.32
N GLU A 79 3.06 18.72 19.38
CA GLU A 79 4.41 19.05 19.80
C GLU A 79 5.41 18.34 18.90
N PRO A 80 6.54 18.97 18.55
CA PRO A 80 7.56 18.32 17.72
C PRO A 80 8.24 17.20 18.53
N ILE A 81 8.51 16.10 17.83
CA ILE A 81 9.28 14.96 18.31
C ILE A 81 10.20 14.54 17.17
N SER A 82 11.47 14.21 17.45
CA SER A 82 12.38 13.78 16.40
C SER A 82 11.90 12.47 15.76
N SER A 83 12.16 12.32 14.46
CA SER A 83 11.76 11.13 13.71
C SER A 83 12.35 9.85 14.31
N GLU A 84 13.62 9.87 14.68
CA GLU A 84 14.32 8.75 15.31
C GLU A 84 13.65 8.33 16.62
N LYS A 85 13.38 9.30 17.49
CA LYS A 85 12.73 9.05 18.80
C LYS A 85 11.31 8.50 18.60
N ALA A 86 10.54 9.08 17.70
CA ALA A 86 9.17 8.64 17.43
C ALA A 86 9.12 7.20 16.88
N VAL A 87 10.00 6.86 15.94
CA VAL A 87 10.13 5.50 15.39
C VAL A 87 10.51 4.51 16.51
N ALA A 88 11.50 4.86 17.36
CA ALA A 88 11.92 4.01 18.47
C ALA A 88 10.79 3.78 19.47
N GLN A 89 10.07 4.83 19.87
CA GLN A 89 8.94 4.73 20.82
C GLN A 89 7.79 3.90 20.25
N LEU A 90 7.46 4.07 18.97
CA LEU A 90 6.42 3.27 18.31
C LEU A 90 6.82 1.80 18.23
N ASN A 91 8.03 1.49 17.75
CA ASN A 91 8.49 0.10 17.63
C ASN A 91 8.63 -0.61 18.99
N ALA A 92 8.89 0.14 20.07
CA ALA A 92 8.92 -0.44 21.43
C ALA A 92 7.58 -1.03 21.88
N VAL A 93 6.47 -0.62 21.28
CA VAL A 93 5.11 -1.09 21.61
C VAL A 93 4.47 -1.93 20.51
N MET A 94 5.19 -2.16 19.39
CA MET A 94 4.69 -2.99 18.29
C MET A 94 4.73 -4.48 18.64
N VAL A 95 3.81 -5.23 18.03
CA VAL A 95 3.83 -6.69 18.02
C VAL A 95 4.58 -7.19 16.77
N GLU A 96 5.01 -8.43 16.80
CA GLU A 96 5.56 -9.08 15.62
C GLU A 96 4.56 -9.03 14.45
N GLY A 97 5.03 -8.66 13.27
CA GLY A 97 4.21 -8.51 12.07
C GLY A 97 3.81 -7.07 11.75
N VAL A 98 4.15 -6.11 12.61
CA VAL A 98 4.04 -4.67 12.35
C VAL A 98 5.34 -3.98 12.77
N GLU A 99 5.89 -3.16 11.89
CA GLU A 99 7.10 -2.40 12.11
C GLU A 99 6.97 -1.00 11.52
N VAL A 100 7.25 0.03 12.31
CA VAL A 100 7.31 1.42 11.84
C VAL A 100 8.68 1.69 11.22
N ILE A 101 8.71 2.17 9.99
CA ILE A 101 9.92 2.41 9.22
C ILE A 101 10.35 3.86 9.28
N SER A 102 9.41 4.79 9.13
CA SER A 102 9.69 6.22 9.16
C SER A 102 8.56 7.04 9.78
N PHE A 103 8.94 8.22 10.23
CA PHE A 103 8.07 9.22 10.83
C PHE A 103 8.52 10.58 10.32
N ARG A 104 7.84 11.14 9.31
CA ARG A 104 8.30 12.31 8.58
C ARG A 104 7.28 13.42 8.55
N GLU A 105 7.75 14.64 8.70
CA GLU A 105 6.94 15.83 8.49
C GLU A 105 6.60 15.98 7.01
N ILE A 106 5.33 16.25 6.71
CA ILE A 106 4.81 16.52 5.37
C ILE A 106 4.19 17.91 5.29
N SER A 107 3.94 18.37 4.06
CA SER A 107 3.25 19.64 3.83
C SER A 107 1.92 19.71 4.57
N SER A 108 1.61 20.88 5.13
CA SER A 108 0.32 21.18 5.78
C SER A 108 -0.84 21.32 4.79
N ASP A 109 -0.57 21.41 3.48
CA ASP A 109 -1.60 21.48 2.44
C ASP A 109 -2.53 20.26 2.51
N LYS A 110 -3.83 20.48 2.50
CA LYS A 110 -4.83 19.40 2.45
C LYS A 110 -4.69 18.52 1.21
N LYS A 111 -4.19 19.07 0.10
CA LYS A 111 -3.93 18.35 -1.14
C LYS A 111 -2.75 17.38 -1.03
N ALA A 112 -1.89 17.52 -0.02
CA ALA A 112 -0.78 16.61 0.25
C ALA A 112 -1.17 15.38 1.08
N SER A 113 -2.44 15.23 1.47
CA SER A 113 -2.93 14.08 2.24
C SER A 113 -2.71 12.77 1.48
N GLY A 114 -2.17 11.77 2.16
CA GLY A 114 -1.96 10.43 1.62
C GLY A 114 -3.22 9.78 1.04
N MET A 115 -4.39 10.10 1.59
CA MET A 115 -5.67 9.62 1.04
C MET A 115 -5.96 10.09 -0.38
N THR A 116 -5.43 11.25 -0.79
CA THR A 116 -5.78 11.89 -2.06
C THR A 116 -4.70 11.83 -3.11
N ILE A 117 -3.44 11.68 -2.72
CA ILE A 117 -2.30 11.78 -3.64
C ILE A 117 -1.82 10.45 -4.20
N VAL A 118 -2.31 9.32 -3.70
CA VAL A 118 -1.91 8.00 -4.20
C VAL A 118 -2.24 7.89 -5.69
N ALA A 119 -1.25 7.53 -6.50
CA ALA A 119 -1.36 7.38 -7.94
C ALA A 119 -0.86 6.03 -8.44
N ALA A 120 0.04 5.38 -7.74
CA ALA A 120 0.59 4.07 -8.11
C ALA A 120 1.00 3.26 -6.87
N ALA A 121 1.13 1.96 -7.05
CA ALA A 121 1.76 1.05 -6.11
C ALA A 121 2.46 -0.07 -6.86
N ASP A 122 3.50 -0.62 -6.26
CA ASP A 122 4.19 -1.77 -6.82
C ASP A 122 4.10 -2.99 -5.90
N TYR A 123 4.18 -4.15 -6.52
CA TYR A 123 3.91 -5.42 -5.88
C TYR A 123 4.86 -6.51 -6.36
N LYS A 124 5.11 -7.47 -5.49
CA LYS A 124 5.63 -8.78 -5.85
C LYS A 124 4.53 -9.82 -5.70
N VAL A 125 4.23 -10.52 -6.78
CA VAL A 125 3.31 -11.66 -6.78
C VAL A 125 4.15 -12.92 -6.82
N THR A 126 4.01 -13.79 -5.83
CA THR A 126 4.70 -15.07 -5.76
C THR A 126 3.70 -16.22 -5.82
N PHE A 127 4.19 -17.38 -6.25
CA PHE A 127 3.43 -18.59 -6.37
C PHE A 127 4.01 -19.60 -5.37
N PRO A 128 3.44 -19.70 -4.15
CA PRO A 128 3.99 -20.56 -3.12
C PRO A 128 3.91 -22.04 -3.53
N GLU A 129 5.03 -22.74 -3.36
CA GLU A 129 5.16 -24.16 -3.70
C GLU A 129 4.39 -25.09 -2.75
N THR A 130 3.96 -24.60 -1.60
CA THR A 130 3.29 -25.43 -0.59
C THR A 130 2.01 -24.80 -0.07
N PHE A 131 0.90 -25.50 -0.24
CA PHE A 131 -0.26 -25.40 0.63
C PHE A 131 -0.20 -26.50 1.68
N GLN A 132 -0.40 -26.17 2.94
CA GLN A 132 -0.27 -27.11 4.06
C GLN A 132 -1.21 -28.32 4.00
N HIS A 133 -2.07 -28.44 2.99
CA HIS A 133 -3.05 -29.51 2.85
C HIS A 133 -3.29 -29.99 1.40
N ALA A 134 -2.45 -29.62 0.44
CA ALA A 134 -2.60 -30.09 -0.94
C ALA A 134 -1.72 -31.32 -1.17
N GLU A 135 -2.33 -32.43 -1.61
CA GLU A 135 -1.61 -33.65 -1.99
C GLU A 135 -0.80 -33.49 -3.30
N GLU A 136 -1.11 -32.48 -4.11
CA GLU A 136 -0.36 -32.12 -5.32
C GLU A 136 -0.02 -30.63 -5.32
N ILE A 137 1.26 -30.34 -5.54
CA ILE A 137 1.78 -28.99 -5.72
C ILE A 137 1.68 -28.69 -7.21
N ARG A 138 0.85 -27.73 -7.60
CA ARG A 138 0.89 -27.16 -8.96
C ARG A 138 1.88 -26.00 -8.97
N THR A 139 2.97 -26.19 -9.68
CA THR A 139 3.91 -25.13 -10.02
C THR A 139 3.49 -24.46 -11.33
N LEU A 140 3.83 -23.20 -11.52
CA LEU A 140 3.70 -22.57 -12.83
C LEU A 140 4.52 -23.32 -13.87
N PRO A 141 4.05 -23.40 -15.12
CA PRO A 141 4.81 -24.05 -16.20
C PRO A 141 6.18 -23.43 -16.38
N GLU A 142 7.18 -24.21 -16.80
CA GLU A 142 8.56 -23.72 -17.01
C GLU A 142 8.66 -22.47 -17.87
N SER A 143 7.77 -22.32 -18.86
CA SER A 143 7.71 -21.19 -19.77
C SER A 143 6.91 -19.97 -19.26
N TRP A 144 6.56 -19.94 -17.96
CA TRP A 144 5.71 -18.86 -17.45
C TRP A 144 6.37 -17.47 -17.54
N LYS A 145 7.69 -17.38 -17.46
CA LYS A 145 8.44 -16.13 -17.61
C LYS A 145 8.25 -15.52 -19.01
N GLU A 146 8.33 -16.34 -20.04
CA GLU A 146 8.11 -15.93 -21.43
C GLU A 146 6.65 -15.52 -21.68
N LYS A 147 5.72 -16.15 -20.97
CA LYS A 147 4.30 -15.79 -21.03
C LYS A 147 4.00 -14.41 -20.43
N VAL A 148 4.81 -13.92 -19.48
CA VAL A 148 4.68 -12.55 -18.96
C VAL A 148 4.92 -11.52 -20.07
N ASP A 149 5.97 -11.71 -20.86
CA ASP A 149 6.27 -10.81 -21.98
C ASP A 149 5.17 -10.89 -23.05
N ALA A 150 4.71 -12.09 -23.37
CA ALA A 150 3.61 -12.30 -24.31
C ALA A 150 2.29 -11.68 -23.83
N PHE A 151 1.98 -11.77 -22.53
CA PHE A 151 0.82 -11.15 -21.92
C PHE A 151 0.85 -9.62 -22.08
N MET A 152 2.00 -9.00 -21.81
CA MET A 152 2.19 -7.56 -21.95
C MET A 152 2.28 -7.10 -23.42
N ALA A 153 2.61 -7.98 -24.36
CA ALA A 153 2.65 -7.67 -25.78
C ALA A 153 1.26 -7.60 -26.45
N GLN A 154 0.20 -8.04 -25.78
CA GLN A 154 -1.17 -7.92 -26.29
C GLN A 154 -1.53 -6.44 -26.53
N PRO A 155 -2.32 -6.12 -27.57
CA PRO A 155 -2.74 -4.75 -27.86
C PRO A 155 -3.64 -4.18 -26.74
N GLU A 156 -4.44 -5.04 -26.14
CA GLU A 156 -5.32 -4.76 -24.99
C GLU A 156 -5.38 -5.97 -24.06
N ILE A 157 -5.67 -5.75 -22.79
CA ILE A 157 -5.89 -6.79 -21.78
C ILE A 157 -7.26 -6.55 -21.17
N VAL A 158 -8.27 -7.22 -21.73
CA VAL A 158 -9.67 -7.03 -21.32
C VAL A 158 -10.02 -8.02 -20.22
N VAL A 159 -10.55 -7.50 -19.12
CA VAL A 159 -11.07 -8.29 -18.00
C VAL A 159 -12.51 -7.91 -17.71
N LEU A 160 -13.27 -8.87 -17.15
CA LEU A 160 -14.61 -8.63 -16.71
C LEU A 160 -14.59 -8.12 -15.26
N LYS A 161 -14.81 -6.84 -15.08
CA LYS A 161 -14.90 -6.23 -13.76
C LYS A 161 -16.32 -6.31 -13.21
N LYS A 162 -16.51 -7.10 -12.16
CA LYS A 162 -17.79 -7.25 -11.49
C LYS A 162 -17.97 -6.22 -10.38
N THR A 163 -19.10 -5.55 -10.39
CA THR A 163 -19.57 -4.70 -9.28
C THR A 163 -20.85 -5.27 -8.71
N LYS A 164 -21.31 -4.78 -7.56
CA LYS A 164 -22.59 -5.23 -6.97
C LYS A 164 -23.82 -5.06 -7.90
N ARG A 165 -23.72 -4.23 -8.94
CA ARG A 165 -24.85 -3.85 -9.80
C ARG A 165 -24.60 -4.05 -11.29
N SER A 166 -23.38 -4.37 -11.72
CA SER A 166 -23.06 -4.49 -13.14
C SER A 166 -21.78 -5.29 -13.36
N GLU A 167 -21.69 -5.91 -14.52
CA GLU A 167 -20.45 -6.46 -15.08
C GLU A 167 -20.04 -5.58 -16.26
N LYS A 168 -18.77 -5.23 -16.33
CA LYS A 168 -18.23 -4.41 -17.41
C LYS A 168 -16.87 -4.94 -17.84
N GLU A 169 -16.70 -5.06 -19.15
CA GLU A 169 -15.38 -5.30 -19.75
C GLU A 169 -14.53 -4.03 -19.65
N VAL A 170 -13.31 -4.18 -19.18
CA VAL A 170 -12.36 -3.08 -18.99
C VAL A 170 -11.01 -3.52 -19.52
N ASP A 171 -10.41 -2.71 -20.41
CA ASP A 171 -9.00 -2.85 -20.77
C ASP A 171 -8.13 -2.34 -19.60
N ILE A 172 -7.41 -3.26 -18.96
CA ILE A 172 -6.54 -2.95 -17.82
C ILE A 172 -5.09 -2.64 -18.23
N LYS A 173 -4.73 -2.88 -19.50
CA LYS A 173 -3.36 -2.67 -19.97
C LYS A 173 -2.82 -1.26 -19.70
N PRO A 174 -3.56 -0.16 -19.95
CA PRO A 174 -3.10 1.20 -19.63
C PRO A 174 -2.81 1.46 -18.14
N MET A 175 -3.38 0.63 -17.25
CA MET A 175 -3.18 0.73 -15.80
C MET A 175 -2.02 -0.15 -15.29
N ILE A 176 -1.40 -0.95 -16.15
CA ILE A 176 -0.20 -1.73 -15.85
C ILE A 176 1.01 -0.95 -16.36
N TYR A 177 1.67 -0.22 -15.48
CA TYR A 177 2.85 0.57 -15.85
C TYR A 177 4.08 -0.29 -16.11
N LYS A 178 4.21 -1.39 -15.38
CA LYS A 178 5.26 -2.38 -15.58
C LYS A 178 4.82 -3.74 -15.07
N MET A 179 5.17 -4.78 -15.82
CA MET A 179 5.06 -6.16 -15.40
C MET A 179 6.32 -6.91 -15.88
N THR A 180 7.02 -7.56 -14.96
CA THR A 180 8.30 -8.22 -15.25
C THR A 180 8.39 -9.52 -14.50
N ALA A 181 8.84 -10.59 -15.16
CA ALA A 181 9.14 -11.86 -14.52
C ALA A 181 10.37 -11.72 -13.60
N LEU A 182 10.27 -12.27 -12.41
CA LEU A 182 11.36 -12.47 -11.46
C LEU A 182 11.70 -13.96 -11.38
N ASP A 183 12.72 -14.35 -10.63
CA ASP A 183 13.07 -15.75 -10.47
C ASP A 183 12.00 -16.56 -9.72
N ASP A 184 11.31 -15.93 -8.78
CA ASP A 184 10.34 -16.56 -7.90
C ASP A 184 8.93 -15.91 -7.97
N GLY A 185 8.65 -15.12 -9.01
CA GLY A 185 7.37 -14.46 -9.11
C GLY A 185 7.31 -13.38 -10.19
N ILE A 186 6.38 -12.45 -10.02
CA ILE A 186 6.13 -11.37 -10.96
C ILE A 186 6.19 -10.03 -10.20
N TYR A 187 6.93 -9.09 -10.74
CA TYR A 187 6.88 -7.69 -10.33
C TYR A 187 5.76 -6.98 -11.10
N LEU A 188 4.92 -6.25 -10.38
CA LEU A 188 3.85 -5.42 -10.92
C LEU A 188 4.00 -3.99 -10.45
N TYR A 189 3.84 -3.04 -11.36
CA TYR A 189 3.71 -1.61 -11.05
C TYR A 189 2.40 -1.11 -11.65
N LEU A 190 1.45 -0.72 -10.81
CA LEU A 190 0.05 -0.54 -11.18
C LEU A 190 -0.47 0.84 -10.80
N ALA A 191 -1.41 1.35 -11.59
CA ALA A 191 -2.24 2.49 -11.20
C ALA A 191 -3.03 2.15 -9.93
N THR A 192 -2.95 3.03 -8.95
CA THR A 192 -3.59 2.85 -7.63
C THR A 192 -4.05 4.20 -7.13
N GLY A 193 -5.24 4.26 -6.54
CA GLY A 193 -5.76 5.50 -5.97
C GLY A 193 -7.21 5.77 -6.33
N SER A 194 -7.64 7.01 -6.15
CA SER A 194 -9.03 7.43 -6.36
C SER A 194 -9.39 7.64 -7.83
N GLU A 195 -8.44 8.04 -8.67
CA GLU A 195 -8.68 8.27 -10.11
C GLU A 195 -8.76 6.95 -10.87
N GLN A 196 -7.78 6.08 -10.63
CA GLN A 196 -7.69 4.75 -11.21
C GLN A 196 -7.19 3.78 -10.15
N ASN A 197 -7.76 2.60 -10.12
CA ASN A 197 -7.35 1.57 -9.17
C ASN A 197 -7.41 0.19 -9.81
N LEU A 198 -6.24 -0.40 -10.02
CA LEU A 198 -6.10 -1.77 -10.51
C LEU A 198 -5.53 -2.65 -9.39
N LYS A 199 -6.29 -3.65 -8.98
CA LYS A 199 -5.86 -4.58 -7.95
C LYS A 199 -4.88 -5.61 -8.52
N PRO A 200 -3.81 -5.96 -7.81
CA PRO A 200 -2.81 -6.94 -8.27
C PRO A 200 -3.38 -8.36 -8.44
N ASP A 201 -4.35 -8.77 -7.62
CA ASP A 201 -5.05 -10.03 -7.75
C ASP A 201 -5.77 -10.17 -9.09
N LEU A 202 -6.40 -9.10 -9.58
CA LEU A 202 -7.06 -9.11 -10.89
C LEU A 202 -6.07 -9.29 -12.04
N VAL A 203 -4.88 -8.67 -11.93
CA VAL A 203 -3.80 -8.84 -12.92
C VAL A 203 -3.25 -10.26 -12.88
N ALA A 204 -3.00 -10.81 -11.69
CA ALA A 204 -2.53 -12.18 -11.51
C ALA A 204 -3.54 -13.19 -12.07
N GLU A 205 -4.82 -13.03 -11.79
CA GLU A 205 -5.89 -13.86 -12.34
C GLU A 205 -5.93 -13.81 -13.88
N ALA A 206 -5.89 -12.60 -14.45
CA ALA A 206 -5.89 -12.43 -15.90
C ALA A 206 -4.66 -13.07 -16.55
N PHE A 207 -3.49 -12.93 -15.95
CA PHE A 207 -2.26 -13.57 -16.40
C PHE A 207 -2.33 -15.10 -16.36
N LEU A 208 -2.81 -15.68 -15.26
CA LEU A 208 -2.95 -17.13 -15.12
C LEU A 208 -3.90 -17.69 -16.18
N LYS A 209 -5.05 -17.07 -16.42
CA LYS A 209 -5.97 -17.45 -17.51
C LYS A 209 -5.30 -17.36 -18.89
N PHE A 210 -4.55 -16.31 -19.15
CA PHE A 210 -3.77 -16.17 -20.39
C PHE A 210 -2.71 -17.27 -20.53
N ALA A 211 -2.09 -17.66 -19.42
CA ALA A 211 -1.10 -18.74 -19.39
C ALA A 211 -1.71 -20.14 -19.56
N GLY A 212 -3.04 -20.26 -19.58
CA GLY A 212 -3.76 -21.53 -19.71
C GLY A 212 -3.95 -22.26 -18.38
N GLU A 213 -3.81 -21.53 -17.27
CA GLU A 213 -3.97 -22.07 -15.91
C GLU A 213 -5.33 -21.67 -15.34
N ASP A 214 -5.82 -22.48 -14.39
CA ASP A 214 -6.98 -22.13 -13.59
C ASP A 214 -6.52 -21.31 -12.36
N PRO A 215 -6.94 -20.05 -12.24
CA PRO A 215 -6.56 -19.21 -11.10
C PRO A 215 -7.01 -19.76 -9.75
N GLU A 216 -8.07 -20.58 -9.72
CA GLU A 216 -8.55 -21.19 -8.47
C GLU A 216 -7.64 -22.33 -7.98
N GLU A 217 -6.87 -22.93 -8.89
CA GLU A 217 -5.94 -24.03 -8.58
C GLU A 217 -4.52 -23.55 -8.26
N ILE A 218 -4.19 -22.31 -8.62
CA ILE A 218 -2.85 -21.76 -8.41
C ILE A 218 -2.89 -20.69 -7.32
N PRO A 219 -2.35 -20.98 -6.16
CA PRO A 219 -2.28 -20.03 -5.07
C PRO A 219 -1.32 -18.89 -5.42
N VAL A 220 -1.71 -17.69 -5.07
CA VAL A 220 -0.87 -16.51 -5.19
C VAL A 220 -0.68 -15.84 -3.84
N HIS A 221 0.52 -15.35 -3.58
CA HIS A 221 0.82 -14.45 -2.47
C HIS A 221 1.20 -13.10 -3.04
N ILE A 222 0.54 -12.05 -2.53
CA ILE A 222 0.77 -10.67 -2.95
C ILE A 222 1.45 -9.91 -1.84
N HIS A 223 2.55 -9.26 -2.19
CA HIS A 223 3.30 -8.38 -1.31
C HIS A 223 3.39 -6.99 -1.94
N ARG A 224 2.90 -5.96 -1.24
CA ARG A 224 3.05 -4.58 -1.68
C ARG A 224 4.43 -4.05 -1.26
N ILE A 225 5.20 -3.58 -2.23
CA ILE A 225 6.54 -3.05 -1.99
C ILE A 225 6.43 -1.63 -1.48
N ASP A 226 5.75 -0.74 -2.25
CA ASP A 226 5.54 0.63 -1.83
C ASP A 226 4.30 1.27 -2.49
N VAL A 227 3.98 2.48 -2.07
CA VAL A 227 2.90 3.32 -2.58
C VAL A 227 3.49 4.66 -3.03
N TYR A 228 3.02 5.16 -4.15
CA TYR A 228 3.58 6.29 -4.86
C TYR A 228 2.54 7.37 -5.14
N ALA A 229 3.01 8.61 -5.15
CA ALA A 229 2.31 9.77 -5.68
C ALA A 229 2.98 10.25 -6.97
N LYS A 230 2.30 11.09 -7.74
CA LYS A 230 2.94 11.84 -8.82
C LYS A 230 3.97 12.79 -8.21
N ASN A 231 5.19 12.81 -8.76
CA ASN A 231 6.23 13.71 -8.29
C ASN A 231 5.84 15.16 -8.65
N PRO A 232 5.66 16.05 -7.66
CA PRO A 232 5.32 17.45 -7.93
C PRO A 232 6.46 18.25 -8.57
N GLU A 233 7.69 17.74 -8.51
CA GLU A 233 8.88 18.36 -9.09
C GLU A 233 9.25 17.78 -10.47
N ALA A 234 8.41 16.87 -11.01
CA ALA A 234 8.63 16.33 -12.35
C ALA A 234 8.59 17.43 -13.41
N ALA A 235 9.39 17.27 -14.47
CA ALA A 235 9.41 18.19 -15.60
C ALA A 235 8.02 18.23 -16.28
N GLU A 236 7.69 19.38 -16.85
CA GLU A 236 6.42 19.59 -17.53
C GLU A 236 6.21 18.53 -18.64
N GLY A 237 5.04 17.86 -18.59
CA GLY A 237 4.69 16.81 -19.52
C GLY A 237 5.28 15.42 -19.19
N GLN A 238 6.07 15.30 -18.13
CA GLN A 238 6.57 14.01 -17.63
C GLN A 238 5.76 13.56 -16.42
N THR A 239 5.42 12.27 -16.40
CA THR A 239 4.83 11.65 -15.21
C THR A 239 5.92 10.82 -14.52
N GLU A 240 6.43 11.33 -13.43
CA GLU A 240 7.32 10.60 -12.53
C GLU A 240 6.59 10.29 -11.24
N PHE A 241 6.92 9.16 -10.63
CA PHE A 241 6.37 8.76 -9.34
C PHE A 241 7.43 8.87 -8.25
N ILE A 242 6.99 9.28 -7.07
CA ILE A 242 7.79 9.35 -5.86
C ILE A 242 7.07 8.58 -4.75
N THR A 243 7.80 7.86 -3.90
CA THR A 243 7.20 7.20 -2.74
C THR A 243 6.52 8.22 -1.84
N LEU A 244 5.45 7.84 -1.15
CA LEU A 244 4.80 8.76 -0.19
C LEU A 244 5.77 9.19 0.91
N GLU A 245 6.69 8.31 1.31
CA GLU A 245 7.78 8.63 2.25
C GLU A 245 8.73 9.71 1.70
N GLY A 246 9.03 9.68 0.41
CA GLY A 246 9.91 10.64 -0.26
C GLY A 246 9.40 12.07 -0.27
N LEU A 247 8.10 12.29 -0.04
CA LEU A 247 7.48 13.61 0.09
C LEU A 247 7.65 14.24 1.47
N GLY A 248 8.14 13.50 2.45
CA GLY A 248 8.35 13.96 3.81
C GLY A 248 9.82 14.24 4.13
N LYS A 249 10.05 14.86 5.28
CA LYS A 249 11.38 15.16 5.83
C LYS A 249 11.47 14.67 7.26
N ASP A 250 12.65 14.16 7.64
CA ASP A 250 12.92 13.78 9.01
C ASP A 250 12.95 15.03 9.91
N ILE A 251 12.41 14.89 11.09
CA ILE A 251 12.46 15.89 12.16
C ILE A 251 13.69 15.57 13.01
N LEU A 252 14.59 16.54 13.16
CA LEU A 252 15.84 16.43 13.91
C LEU A 252 15.64 16.52 15.41
#